data_7457afb9d17ffb7c7e14e9e4b77a5ee3
#
_entry.id   7457afb9d17ffb7c7e14e9e4b77a5ee3
#
_cell.length_a   1.000
_cell.length_b   1.000
_cell.length_c   1.000
_cell.angle_alpha   90.00
_cell.angle_beta   90.00
_cell.angle_gamma   90.00
#
_symmetry.space_group_name_H-M   'P 1'
#
loop_
_entity.id
_entity.type
_entity.pdbx_description
1 polymer ?
#
loop_
_entity_poly.entity_id
_entity_poly.type
_entity_poly.pdbx_seq_one_letter_code
_entity_poly.pdbx_strand_id
1 'polypeptide(L)'
;MRNTMNIYKRKDGRFEGRIPFGRDDNGNLKYRYLYSRSLAQLKEKMLSAYATSEKYSSTVCCKTLQELSFEWLGCAKLRIKESSYCCYEKIVTKHIIPYFKQIKYCELNTPKINAFIEYLLSNGMSNGIGGLSAKTVHDIIVAMRSIAKYSEQEYGLRNPMCSISMPKIQRNEISVLNESERKNLQNHLVNNLNNTNIGILLTMYSGMRIGEICALKWSDIDLQSGIIRISKTVQ
;
A
#
# COMPACT_ATOMS: atom_id res chain seq x y z
N MET A 1 9.42 -35.94 -3.60
CA MET A 1 9.40 -35.11 -4.84
C MET A 1 10.79 -35.08 -5.42
N ARG A 2 10.99 -35.53 -6.67
CA ARG A 2 12.31 -35.53 -7.32
C ARG A 2 12.73 -34.10 -7.60
N ASN A 3 13.73 -33.59 -6.86
CA ASN A 3 14.38 -32.30 -7.13
C ASN A 3 15.26 -32.46 -8.38
N THR A 4 14.68 -32.27 -9.57
CA THR A 4 15.45 -32.23 -10.82
C THR A 4 16.15 -30.87 -10.90
N MET A 5 17.45 -30.88 -10.55
CA MET A 5 18.29 -29.68 -10.75
C MET A 5 18.36 -29.37 -12.24
N ASN A 6 17.90 -28.19 -12.64
CA ASN A 6 17.97 -27.71 -14.03
C ASN A 6 19.42 -27.33 -14.38
N ILE A 7 20.17 -28.28 -14.93
CA ILE A 7 21.56 -28.12 -15.33
C ILE A 7 21.67 -28.33 -16.84
N TYR A 8 22.36 -27.44 -17.53
CA TYR A 8 22.59 -27.46 -18.98
C TYR A 8 24.09 -27.38 -19.28
N LYS A 9 24.57 -28.15 -20.27
CA LYS A 9 25.94 -28.02 -20.80
C LYS A 9 25.91 -27.02 -21.95
N ARG A 10 26.69 -25.94 -21.82
CA ARG A 10 26.79 -24.90 -22.85
C ARG A 10 27.74 -25.33 -23.98
N LYS A 11 27.64 -24.68 -25.13
CA LYS A 11 28.53 -24.90 -26.28
C LYS A 11 30.00 -24.58 -25.98
N ASP A 12 30.24 -23.71 -25.02
CA ASP A 12 31.59 -23.31 -24.54
C ASP A 12 32.22 -24.32 -23.54
N GLY A 13 31.58 -25.47 -23.32
CA GLY A 13 32.03 -26.52 -22.43
C GLY A 13 31.72 -26.31 -20.96
N ARG A 14 31.19 -25.18 -20.54
CA ARG A 14 30.78 -24.92 -19.15
C ARG A 14 29.40 -25.50 -18.88
N PHE A 15 29.15 -25.82 -17.61
CA PHE A 15 27.83 -26.17 -17.11
C PHE A 15 27.12 -24.93 -16.53
N GLU A 16 25.87 -24.76 -16.85
CA GLU A 16 24.98 -23.72 -16.34
C GLU A 16 23.89 -24.37 -15.47
N GLY A 17 23.77 -23.92 -14.23
CA GLY A 17 22.68 -24.29 -13.32
C GLY A 17 21.72 -23.12 -13.12
N ARG A 18 20.42 -23.39 -13.12
CA ARG A 18 19.37 -22.39 -12.89
C ARG A 18 18.69 -22.65 -11.58
N ILE A 19 18.70 -21.66 -10.69
CA ILE A 19 18.01 -21.67 -9.41
C ILE A 19 16.91 -20.62 -9.47
N PRO A 20 15.63 -20.97 -9.20
CA PRO A 20 14.56 -19.98 -9.15
C PRO A 20 14.83 -19.00 -8.00
N PHE A 21 14.75 -17.70 -8.30
CA PHE A 21 15.01 -16.60 -7.38
C PHE A 21 13.91 -15.55 -7.49
N GLY A 22 12.74 -15.85 -6.91
CA GLY A 22 11.59 -14.95 -6.95
C GLY A 22 10.84 -14.93 -8.29
N ARG A 23 9.96 -13.94 -8.45
CA ARG A 23 9.19 -13.67 -9.68
C ARG A 23 9.37 -12.20 -10.08
N ASP A 24 9.20 -11.91 -11.37
CA ASP A 24 9.16 -10.53 -11.88
C ASP A 24 7.78 -9.88 -11.64
N ASP A 25 7.67 -8.59 -12.00
CA ASP A 25 6.42 -7.82 -11.86
C ASP A 25 5.26 -8.39 -12.70
N ASN A 26 5.55 -9.23 -13.68
CA ASN A 26 4.59 -9.94 -14.54
C ASN A 26 4.27 -11.36 -14.06
N GLY A 27 4.81 -11.78 -12.91
CA GLY A 27 4.60 -13.11 -12.32
C GLY A 27 5.49 -14.21 -12.88
N ASN A 28 6.42 -13.92 -13.80
CA ASN A 28 7.35 -14.91 -14.36
C ASN A 28 8.48 -15.22 -13.38
N LEU A 29 8.94 -16.47 -13.35
CA LEU A 29 10.05 -16.89 -12.51
C LEU A 29 11.36 -16.23 -12.92
N LYS A 30 11.98 -15.49 -12.00
CA LYS A 30 13.36 -15.03 -12.11
C LYS A 30 14.31 -16.17 -11.73
N TYR A 31 15.41 -16.30 -12.47
CA TYR A 31 16.42 -17.31 -12.20
C TYR A 31 17.75 -16.67 -11.91
N ARG A 32 18.44 -17.21 -10.90
CA ARG A 32 19.87 -16.97 -10.67
C ARG A 32 20.64 -18.04 -11.43
N TYR A 33 21.61 -17.63 -12.23
CA TYR A 33 22.44 -18.50 -13.04
C TYR A 33 23.78 -18.72 -12.36
N LEU A 34 24.17 -19.99 -12.23
CA LEU A 34 25.47 -20.41 -11.69
C LEU A 34 26.24 -21.14 -12.78
N TYR A 35 27.53 -20.89 -12.86
CA TYR A 35 28.38 -21.47 -13.90
C TYR A 35 29.58 -22.19 -13.27
N SER A 36 29.97 -23.33 -13.86
CA SER A 36 31.21 -24.04 -13.52
C SER A 36 31.72 -24.84 -14.73
N ARG A 37 33.04 -25.12 -14.74
CA ARG A 37 33.64 -26.02 -15.70
C ARG A 37 33.43 -27.48 -15.33
N SER A 38 33.21 -27.79 -14.04
CA SER A 38 32.95 -29.13 -13.53
C SER A 38 31.49 -29.26 -13.05
N LEU A 39 30.87 -30.38 -13.42
CA LEU A 39 29.50 -30.74 -13.01
C LEU A 39 29.41 -30.88 -11.48
N ALA A 40 30.44 -31.49 -10.86
CA ALA A 40 30.47 -31.70 -9.41
C ALA A 40 30.51 -30.33 -8.67
N GLN A 41 31.39 -29.43 -9.07
CA GLN A 41 31.49 -28.10 -8.50
C GLN A 41 30.21 -27.25 -8.73
N LEU A 42 29.54 -27.44 -9.86
CA LEU A 42 28.27 -26.73 -10.10
C LEU A 42 27.18 -27.24 -9.15
N LYS A 43 27.07 -28.57 -8.96
CA LYS A 43 26.12 -29.15 -8.00
C LYS A 43 26.38 -28.65 -6.59
N GLU A 44 27.61 -28.59 -6.16
CA GLU A 44 28.01 -28.09 -4.83
C GLU A 44 27.62 -26.60 -4.68
N LYS A 45 27.92 -25.74 -5.68
CA LYS A 45 27.50 -24.34 -5.71
C LYS A 45 25.98 -24.19 -5.70
N MET A 46 25.27 -25.06 -6.39
CA MET A 46 23.81 -25.04 -6.37
C MET A 46 23.27 -25.47 -5.00
N LEU A 47 23.81 -26.52 -4.40
CA LEU A 47 23.44 -26.98 -3.06
C LEU A 47 23.71 -25.91 -1.99
N SER A 48 24.90 -25.27 -2.04
CA SER A 48 25.21 -24.18 -1.12
C SER A 48 24.29 -22.95 -1.32
N ALA A 49 23.93 -22.62 -2.55
CA ALA A 49 23.01 -21.55 -2.87
C ALA A 49 21.56 -21.88 -2.44
N TYR A 50 21.12 -23.14 -2.57
CA TYR A 50 19.85 -23.62 -2.01
C TYR A 50 19.86 -23.59 -0.47
N ALA A 51 20.93 -24.09 0.17
CA ALA A 51 21.06 -24.06 1.63
C ALA A 51 21.11 -22.64 2.20
N THR A 52 21.71 -21.69 1.47
CA THR A 52 21.71 -20.27 1.84
C THR A 52 20.30 -19.67 1.70
N SER A 53 19.57 -20.04 0.64
CA SER A 53 18.20 -19.59 0.45
C SER A 53 17.23 -20.20 1.48
N GLU A 54 17.44 -21.49 1.86
CA GLU A 54 16.66 -22.14 2.91
C GLU A 54 16.99 -21.60 4.30
N LYS A 55 18.26 -21.27 4.60
CA LYS A 55 18.62 -20.59 5.86
C LYS A 55 18.00 -19.21 5.98
N TYR A 56 18.02 -18.40 4.92
CA TYR A 56 17.29 -17.12 4.91
C TYR A 56 15.78 -17.34 5.05
N SER A 57 15.22 -18.31 4.33
CA SER A 57 13.79 -18.66 4.42
C SER A 57 13.41 -19.16 5.82
N SER A 58 14.22 -19.98 6.50
CA SER A 58 13.86 -20.56 7.80
C SER A 58 13.96 -19.57 8.96
N THR A 59 14.95 -18.67 8.97
CA THR A 59 15.12 -17.67 10.04
C THR A 59 14.12 -16.51 9.91
N VAL A 60 13.79 -16.13 8.67
CA VAL A 60 12.85 -15.04 8.39
C VAL A 60 11.40 -15.54 8.36
N CYS A 61 11.17 -16.83 8.15
CA CYS A 61 9.83 -17.45 8.25
C CYS A 61 9.25 -17.41 9.68
N CYS A 62 10.05 -17.02 10.67
CA CYS A 62 9.59 -16.84 12.05
C CYS A 62 8.97 -15.45 12.29
N LYS A 63 9.19 -14.45 11.42
CA LYS A 63 8.60 -13.11 11.60
C LYS A 63 7.09 -13.13 11.43
N THR A 64 6.42 -12.42 12.32
CA THR A 64 4.98 -12.22 12.25
C THR A 64 4.63 -11.13 11.23
N LEU A 65 3.39 -11.14 10.74
CA LEU A 65 2.88 -10.06 9.90
C LEU A 65 2.95 -8.71 10.63
N GLN A 66 2.75 -8.72 11.94
CA GLN A 66 2.83 -7.53 12.79
C GLN A 66 4.24 -6.93 12.78
N GLU A 67 5.29 -7.73 13.00
CA GLU A 67 6.68 -7.27 12.98
C GLU A 67 7.05 -6.66 11.63
N LEU A 68 6.73 -7.35 10.53
CA LEU A 68 6.97 -6.86 9.18
C LEU A 68 6.20 -5.57 8.86
N SER A 69 4.98 -5.44 9.38
CA SER A 69 4.19 -4.23 9.20
C SER A 69 4.80 -3.03 9.90
N PHE A 70 5.32 -3.20 11.11
CA PHE A 70 6.00 -2.10 11.84
C PHE A 70 7.34 -1.74 11.22
N GLU A 71 8.12 -2.72 10.75
CA GLU A 71 9.36 -2.46 10.02
C GLU A 71 9.10 -1.66 8.74
N TRP A 72 8.09 -2.10 7.96
CA TRP A 72 7.66 -1.36 6.78
C TRP A 72 7.22 0.07 7.10
N LEU A 73 6.42 0.28 8.16
CA LEU A 73 6.02 1.62 8.61
C LEU A 73 7.24 2.47 8.98
N GLY A 74 8.24 1.91 9.67
CA GLY A 74 9.47 2.60 10.00
C GLY A 74 10.21 3.08 8.74
N CYS A 75 10.32 2.24 7.72
CA CYS A 75 10.91 2.61 6.42
C CYS A 75 10.06 3.63 5.65
N ALA A 76 8.73 3.49 5.72
CA ALA A 76 7.80 4.38 5.04
C ALA A 76 7.86 5.80 5.62
N LYS A 77 7.99 5.95 6.94
CA LYS A 77 8.07 7.24 7.64
C LYS A 77 9.16 8.17 7.07
N LEU A 78 10.25 7.60 6.58
CA LEU A 78 11.36 8.37 6.00
C LEU A 78 11.08 8.88 4.57
N ARG A 79 10.03 8.35 3.90
CA ARG A 79 9.79 8.56 2.46
C ARG A 79 8.48 9.23 2.14
N ILE A 80 7.53 9.22 3.07
CA ILE A 80 6.17 9.71 2.84
C ILE A 80 5.85 10.88 3.78
N LYS A 81 4.83 11.65 3.40
CA LYS A 81 4.32 12.75 4.24
C LYS A 81 3.67 12.20 5.52
N GLU A 82 3.71 12.99 6.58
CA GLU A 82 3.16 12.63 7.90
C GLU A 82 1.69 12.22 7.82
N SER A 83 0.87 12.94 7.06
CA SER A 83 -0.55 12.62 6.86
C SER A 83 -0.76 11.22 6.24
N SER A 84 0.07 10.84 5.27
CA SER A 84 0.03 9.51 4.66
C SER A 84 0.50 8.44 5.64
N TYR A 85 1.55 8.74 6.41
CA TYR A 85 2.04 7.84 7.46
C TYR A 85 0.95 7.53 8.49
N CYS A 86 0.28 8.57 9.01
CA CYS A 86 -0.83 8.40 9.95
C CYS A 86 -1.98 7.55 9.38
N CYS A 87 -2.26 7.67 8.09
CA CYS A 87 -3.25 6.81 7.43
C CYS A 87 -2.81 5.33 7.40
N TYR A 88 -1.58 5.06 7.01
CA TYR A 88 -1.05 3.69 7.00
C TYR A 88 -0.93 3.09 8.40
N GLU A 89 -0.49 3.87 9.38
CA GLU A 89 -0.42 3.45 10.77
C GLU A 89 -1.81 3.06 11.31
N LYS A 90 -2.84 3.86 11.03
CA LYS A 90 -4.23 3.53 11.37
C LYS A 90 -4.71 2.25 10.69
N ILE A 91 -4.41 2.06 9.41
CA ILE A 91 -4.76 0.84 8.68
C ILE A 91 -4.12 -0.39 9.34
N VAL A 92 -2.83 -0.32 9.62
CA VAL A 92 -2.08 -1.42 10.23
C VAL A 92 -2.60 -1.74 11.63
N THR A 93 -2.72 -0.72 12.49
CA THR A 93 -3.06 -0.91 13.90
C THR A 93 -4.53 -1.23 14.14
N LYS A 94 -5.45 -0.69 13.34
CA LYS A 94 -6.89 -0.88 13.55
C LYS A 94 -7.49 -2.03 12.77
N HIS A 95 -6.90 -2.43 11.64
CA HIS A 95 -7.50 -3.45 10.78
C HIS A 95 -6.62 -4.68 10.57
N ILE A 96 -5.34 -4.51 10.22
CA ILE A 96 -4.49 -5.65 9.88
C ILE A 96 -4.08 -6.44 11.13
N ILE A 97 -3.46 -5.77 12.10
CA ILE A 97 -2.96 -6.44 13.32
C ILE A 97 -4.07 -7.09 14.13
N PRO A 98 -5.22 -6.44 14.43
CA PRO A 98 -6.27 -7.05 15.24
C PRO A 98 -6.86 -8.32 14.61
N TYR A 99 -6.96 -8.39 13.28
CA TYR A 99 -7.48 -9.56 12.59
C TYR A 99 -6.47 -10.70 12.55
N PHE A 100 -5.26 -10.43 12.08
CA PHE A 100 -4.24 -11.45 11.89
C PHE A 100 -3.47 -11.79 13.17
N LYS A 101 -3.52 -10.94 14.19
CA LYS A 101 -2.80 -11.13 15.47
C LYS A 101 -1.32 -11.48 15.23
N GLN A 102 -0.85 -12.57 15.81
CA GLN A 102 0.55 -13.04 15.71
C GLN A 102 0.76 -14.06 14.59
N ILE A 103 0.00 -14.02 13.51
CA ILE A 103 0.20 -14.92 12.39
C ILE A 103 1.62 -14.78 11.84
N LYS A 104 2.29 -15.89 11.60
CA LYS A 104 3.57 -15.90 10.90
C LYS A 104 3.35 -15.54 9.44
N TYR A 105 4.23 -14.72 8.88
CA TYR A 105 4.07 -14.27 7.51
C TYR A 105 4.05 -15.42 6.49
N CYS A 106 4.83 -16.49 6.74
CA CYS A 106 4.83 -17.68 5.88
C CYS A 106 3.49 -18.44 5.84
N GLU A 107 2.63 -18.26 6.84
CA GLU A 107 1.29 -18.86 6.91
C GLU A 107 0.23 -18.01 6.17
N LEU A 108 0.59 -16.79 5.74
CA LEU A 108 -0.29 -15.92 4.98
C LEU A 108 -0.45 -16.47 3.56
N ASN A 109 -1.68 -16.72 3.18
CA ASN A 109 -2.03 -17.26 1.87
C ASN A 109 -3.29 -16.58 1.31
N THR A 110 -3.56 -16.82 0.02
CA THR A 110 -4.71 -16.24 -0.68
C THR A 110 -6.05 -16.50 0.03
N PRO A 111 -6.38 -17.72 0.51
CA PRO A 111 -7.63 -17.96 1.24
C PRO A 111 -7.78 -17.11 2.50
N LYS A 112 -6.72 -16.99 3.31
CA LYS A 112 -6.75 -16.16 4.53
C LYS A 112 -6.95 -14.67 4.22
N ILE A 113 -6.34 -14.18 3.13
CA ILE A 113 -6.50 -12.81 2.69
C ILE A 113 -7.91 -12.56 2.17
N ASN A 114 -8.49 -13.48 1.41
CA ASN A 114 -9.86 -13.37 0.94
C ASN A 114 -10.85 -13.39 2.12
N ALA A 115 -10.66 -14.26 3.11
CA ALA A 115 -11.46 -14.26 4.34
C ALA A 115 -11.35 -12.92 5.10
N PHE A 116 -10.17 -12.31 5.11
CA PHE A 116 -9.98 -10.97 5.68
C PHE A 116 -10.78 -9.90 4.91
N ILE A 117 -10.77 -9.94 3.57
CA ILE A 117 -11.56 -9.02 2.74
C ILE A 117 -13.05 -9.17 3.04
N GLU A 118 -13.56 -10.40 3.10
CA GLU A 118 -14.95 -10.68 3.45
C GLU A 118 -15.31 -10.17 4.85
N TYR A 119 -14.43 -10.39 5.82
CA TYR A 119 -14.59 -9.85 7.17
C TYR A 119 -14.66 -8.33 7.17
N LEU A 120 -13.76 -7.64 6.46
CA LEU A 120 -13.76 -6.18 6.38
C LEU A 120 -15.04 -5.63 5.76
N LEU A 121 -15.58 -6.31 4.72
CA LEU A 121 -16.81 -5.90 4.05
C LEU A 121 -18.07 -6.15 4.88
N SER A 122 -18.05 -7.10 5.82
CA SER A 122 -19.21 -7.47 6.64
C SER A 122 -19.15 -6.93 8.07
N ASN A 123 -17.98 -6.93 8.70
CA ASN A 123 -17.79 -6.63 10.14
C ASN A 123 -16.63 -5.68 10.42
N GLY A 124 -16.12 -4.98 9.42
CA GLY A 124 -14.86 -4.21 9.54
C GLY A 124 -14.96 -2.88 10.27
N MET A 125 -16.13 -2.41 10.66
CA MET A 125 -16.27 -1.16 11.42
C MET A 125 -15.75 -1.30 12.84
N SER A 126 -15.07 -0.26 13.32
CA SER A 126 -14.47 -0.23 14.66
C SER A 126 -15.48 -0.27 15.80
N ASN A 127 -16.75 0.05 15.55
CA ASN A 127 -17.86 -0.09 16.50
C ASN A 127 -18.48 -1.51 16.49
N GLY A 128 -17.97 -2.42 15.66
CA GLY A 128 -18.48 -3.79 15.52
C GLY A 128 -19.82 -3.93 14.80
N ILE A 129 -20.40 -2.85 14.32
CA ILE A 129 -21.70 -2.83 13.65
C ILE A 129 -21.53 -2.45 12.17
N GLY A 130 -21.51 -3.47 11.29
CA GLY A 130 -21.42 -3.28 9.83
C GLY A 130 -20.03 -3.37 9.24
N GLY A 131 -19.99 -3.37 7.92
CA GLY A 131 -18.78 -3.50 7.12
C GLY A 131 -18.19 -2.16 6.66
N LEU A 132 -16.94 -2.20 6.22
CA LEU A 132 -16.27 -1.06 5.61
C LEU A 132 -16.70 -0.89 4.15
N SER A 133 -16.62 0.34 3.64
CA SER A 133 -16.82 0.60 2.22
C SER A 133 -15.79 -0.15 1.36
N ALA A 134 -16.19 -0.55 0.15
CA ALA A 134 -15.28 -1.19 -0.81
C ALA A 134 -14.00 -0.35 -1.06
N LYS A 135 -14.12 0.99 -1.03
CA LYS A 135 -12.96 1.88 -1.16
C LYS A 135 -12.01 1.75 0.03
N THR A 136 -12.51 1.75 1.25
CA THR A 136 -11.67 1.59 2.46
C THR A 136 -10.97 0.23 2.47
N VAL A 137 -11.71 -0.83 2.11
CA VAL A 137 -11.11 -2.18 1.98
C VAL A 137 -10.03 -2.20 0.91
N HIS A 138 -10.26 -1.54 -0.23
CA HIS A 138 -9.26 -1.38 -1.27
C HIS A 138 -7.96 -0.74 -0.73
N ASP A 139 -8.08 0.36 0.03
CA ASP A 139 -6.93 1.07 0.59
C ASP A 139 -6.16 0.20 1.62
N ILE A 140 -6.87 -0.60 2.41
CA ILE A 140 -6.27 -1.59 3.33
C ILE A 140 -5.48 -2.65 2.56
N ILE A 141 -6.04 -3.19 1.47
CA ILE A 141 -5.36 -4.19 0.65
C ILE A 141 -4.16 -3.61 -0.08
N VAL A 142 -4.20 -2.34 -0.51
CA VAL A 142 -3.03 -1.63 -1.07
C VAL A 142 -1.91 -1.52 -0.03
N ALA A 143 -2.23 -1.22 1.23
CA ALA A 143 -1.24 -1.21 2.31
C ALA A 143 -0.63 -2.61 2.53
N MET A 144 -1.44 -3.66 2.56
CA MET A 144 -0.96 -5.05 2.66
C MET A 144 -0.05 -5.44 1.47
N ARG A 145 -0.38 -5.01 0.24
CA ARG A 145 0.50 -5.21 -0.93
C ARG A 145 1.86 -4.53 -0.75
N SER A 146 1.87 -3.34 -0.16
CA SER A 146 3.10 -2.60 0.10
C SER A 146 3.96 -3.30 1.15
N ILE A 147 3.36 -3.84 2.23
CA ILE A 147 4.03 -4.66 3.24
C ILE A 147 4.59 -5.94 2.61
N ALA A 148 3.80 -6.62 1.78
CA ALA A 148 4.23 -7.84 1.11
C ALA A 148 5.39 -7.59 0.13
N LYS A 149 5.36 -6.48 -0.62
CA LYS A 149 6.45 -6.08 -1.50
C LYS A 149 7.72 -5.75 -0.72
N TYR A 150 7.60 -5.06 0.40
CA TYR A 150 8.71 -4.81 1.32
C TYR A 150 9.32 -6.12 1.81
N SER A 151 8.49 -7.05 2.29
CA SER A 151 8.93 -8.36 2.78
C SER A 151 9.62 -9.20 1.69
N GLU A 152 9.18 -9.09 0.45
CA GLU A 152 9.82 -9.74 -0.71
C GLU A 152 11.18 -9.11 -1.02
N GLN A 153 11.28 -7.77 -0.99
CA GLN A 153 12.50 -7.04 -1.31
C GLN A 153 13.59 -7.19 -0.25
N GLU A 154 13.25 -7.04 1.03
CA GLU A 154 14.22 -7.07 2.13
C GLU A 154 14.61 -8.49 2.55
N TYR A 155 13.65 -9.42 2.50
CA TYR A 155 13.83 -10.76 3.06
C TYR A 155 13.70 -11.89 2.05
N GLY A 156 13.39 -11.61 0.79
CA GLY A 156 13.16 -12.62 -0.25
C GLY A 156 11.94 -13.50 0.03
N LEU A 157 10.99 -13.03 0.85
CA LEU A 157 9.81 -13.81 1.20
C LEU A 157 8.81 -13.89 0.04
N ARG A 158 8.05 -14.98 0.00
CA ARG A 158 6.99 -15.15 -0.99
C ARG A 158 5.93 -14.06 -0.81
N ASN A 159 5.54 -13.41 -1.92
CA ASN A 159 4.47 -12.42 -1.92
C ASN A 159 3.09 -13.11 -2.08
N PRO A 160 2.24 -13.15 -1.04
CA PRO A 160 0.94 -13.81 -1.10
C PRO A 160 -0.14 -12.96 -1.78
N MET A 161 0.17 -11.69 -2.14
CA MET A 161 -0.80 -10.72 -2.66
C MET A 161 -0.95 -10.74 -4.19
N CYS A 162 -0.14 -11.54 -4.91
CA CYS A 162 -0.11 -11.54 -6.39
C CYS A 162 -1.44 -11.92 -7.04
N SER A 163 -2.26 -12.77 -6.39
CA SER A 163 -3.51 -13.32 -6.96
C SER A 163 -4.76 -12.79 -6.27
N ILE A 164 -4.66 -11.69 -5.51
CA ILE A 164 -5.80 -11.13 -4.78
C ILE A 164 -6.63 -10.23 -5.67
N SER A 165 -7.91 -10.57 -5.82
CA SER A 165 -8.89 -9.72 -6.48
C SER A 165 -9.33 -8.58 -5.58
N MET A 166 -9.45 -7.39 -6.15
CA MET A 166 -9.91 -6.20 -5.42
C MET A 166 -11.43 -6.12 -5.44
N PRO A 167 -12.08 -5.67 -4.33
CA PRO A 167 -13.50 -5.44 -4.32
C PRO A 167 -13.88 -4.34 -5.34
N LYS A 168 -15.01 -4.53 -6.02
CA LYS A 168 -15.52 -3.56 -7.00
C LYS A 168 -15.99 -2.30 -6.28
N ILE A 169 -15.37 -1.17 -6.61
CA ILE A 169 -15.77 0.14 -6.06
C ILE A 169 -16.93 0.67 -6.89
N GLN A 170 -18.08 0.86 -6.24
CA GLN A 170 -19.18 1.61 -6.83
C GLN A 170 -18.90 3.10 -6.66
N ARG A 171 -18.90 3.85 -7.75
CA ARG A 171 -18.81 5.31 -7.72
C ARG A 171 -20.20 5.85 -7.50
N ASN A 172 -20.43 6.48 -6.35
CA ASN A 172 -21.64 7.26 -6.13
C ASN A 172 -21.53 8.55 -6.92
N GLU A 173 -22.61 8.96 -7.57
CA GLU A 173 -22.69 10.26 -8.19
C GLU A 173 -22.62 11.34 -7.10
N ILE A 174 -21.82 12.37 -7.36
CA ILE A 174 -21.69 13.49 -6.45
C ILE A 174 -22.94 14.36 -6.62
N SER A 175 -23.74 14.50 -5.57
CA SER A 175 -24.85 15.45 -5.56
C SER A 175 -24.29 16.87 -5.54
N VAL A 176 -24.65 17.66 -6.54
CA VAL A 176 -24.28 19.05 -6.65
C VAL A 176 -25.47 19.90 -6.23
N LEU A 177 -25.23 20.98 -5.48
CA LEU A 177 -26.26 21.92 -5.08
C LEU A 177 -26.93 22.50 -6.33
N ASN A 178 -28.26 22.51 -6.35
CA ASN A 178 -29.02 23.22 -7.36
C ASN A 178 -28.92 24.74 -7.14
N GLU A 179 -29.42 25.53 -8.10
CA GLU A 179 -29.26 26.98 -8.04
C GLU A 179 -29.98 27.62 -6.85
N SER A 180 -31.15 27.14 -6.47
CA SER A 180 -31.90 27.61 -5.30
C SER A 180 -31.18 27.29 -3.98
N GLU A 181 -30.67 26.08 -3.85
CA GLU A 181 -29.86 25.65 -2.67
C GLU A 181 -28.58 26.48 -2.56
N ARG A 182 -27.90 26.74 -3.70
CA ARG A 182 -26.71 27.57 -3.76
C ARG A 182 -27.00 28.99 -3.30
N LYS A 183 -28.09 29.62 -3.78
CA LYS A 183 -28.51 30.96 -3.38
C LYS A 183 -28.88 31.04 -1.89
N ASN A 184 -29.60 30.04 -1.38
CA ASN A 184 -29.97 29.98 0.04
C ASN A 184 -28.73 29.86 0.93
N LEU A 185 -27.78 28.99 0.56
CA LEU A 185 -26.51 28.85 1.26
C LEU A 185 -25.72 30.16 1.24
N GLN A 186 -25.60 30.81 0.08
CA GLN A 186 -24.90 32.06 -0.07
C GLN A 186 -25.50 33.14 0.83
N ASN A 187 -26.84 33.31 0.83
CA ASN A 187 -27.53 34.29 1.67
C ASN A 187 -27.29 34.02 3.17
N HIS A 188 -27.34 32.72 3.58
CA HIS A 188 -27.05 32.36 4.96
C HIS A 188 -25.62 32.75 5.35
N LEU A 189 -24.64 32.45 4.50
CA LEU A 189 -23.22 32.72 4.75
C LEU A 189 -22.93 34.21 4.83
N VAL A 190 -23.53 35.00 3.95
CA VAL A 190 -23.37 36.48 3.92
C VAL A 190 -24.01 37.12 5.16
N ASN A 191 -25.19 36.65 5.57
CA ASN A 191 -25.88 37.20 6.75
C ASN A 191 -25.24 36.79 8.08
N ASN A 192 -24.37 35.77 8.10
CA ASN A 192 -23.70 35.21 9.28
C ASN A 192 -22.18 35.22 9.11
N LEU A 193 -21.57 36.34 8.78
CA LEU A 193 -20.15 36.43 8.50
C LEU A 193 -19.29 36.05 9.71
N ASN A 194 -18.47 35.05 9.52
CA ASN A 194 -17.39 34.61 10.41
C ASN A 194 -16.27 34.00 9.58
N ASN A 195 -15.13 33.70 10.18
CA ASN A 195 -13.95 33.16 9.45
C ASN A 195 -14.27 31.90 8.66
N THR A 196 -15.10 30.99 9.21
CA THR A 196 -15.50 29.75 8.53
C THR A 196 -16.38 30.06 7.33
N ASN A 197 -17.39 30.92 7.49
CA ASN A 197 -18.34 31.28 6.43
C ASN A 197 -17.65 32.04 5.30
N ILE A 198 -16.69 32.92 5.62
CA ILE A 198 -15.84 33.57 4.62
C ILE A 198 -15.03 32.55 3.83
N GLY A 199 -14.42 31.52 4.52
CA GLY A 199 -13.70 30.45 3.86
C GLY A 199 -14.59 29.63 2.92
N ILE A 200 -15.84 29.34 3.32
CA ILE A 200 -16.82 28.64 2.47
C ILE A 200 -17.18 29.49 1.24
N LEU A 201 -17.45 30.79 1.42
CA LEU A 201 -17.70 31.71 0.31
C LEU A 201 -16.53 31.76 -0.67
N LEU A 202 -15.30 31.90 -0.17
CA LEU A 202 -14.11 31.85 -1.01
C LEU A 202 -14.02 30.53 -1.79
N THR A 203 -14.32 29.40 -1.15
CA THR A 203 -14.35 28.09 -1.84
C THR A 203 -15.41 28.07 -2.95
N MET A 204 -16.59 28.55 -2.67
CA MET A 204 -17.71 28.57 -3.63
C MET A 204 -17.38 29.36 -4.90
N TYR A 205 -16.65 30.49 -4.77
CA TYR A 205 -16.33 31.34 -5.91
C TYR A 205 -15.00 31.04 -6.59
N SER A 206 -14.01 30.54 -5.84
CA SER A 206 -12.66 30.33 -6.37
C SER A 206 -12.36 28.88 -6.70
N GLY A 207 -13.11 27.92 -6.15
CA GLY A 207 -12.81 26.48 -6.27
C GLY A 207 -11.56 26.03 -5.50
N MET A 208 -11.03 26.85 -4.60
CA MET A 208 -9.85 26.53 -3.78
C MET A 208 -10.12 25.34 -2.87
N ARG A 209 -9.07 24.53 -2.66
CA ARG A 209 -9.13 23.42 -1.69
C ARG A 209 -9.08 23.98 -0.26
N ILE A 210 -9.72 23.26 0.69
CA ILE A 210 -9.76 23.69 2.10
C ILE A 210 -8.37 23.94 2.69
N GLY A 211 -7.39 23.11 2.38
CA GLY A 211 -6.02 23.30 2.85
C GLY A 211 -5.33 24.53 2.27
N GLU A 212 -5.71 24.97 1.08
CA GLU A 212 -5.20 26.19 0.43
C GLU A 212 -5.80 27.41 1.11
N ILE A 213 -7.12 27.38 1.43
CA ILE A 213 -7.81 28.46 2.15
C ILE A 213 -7.26 28.60 3.57
N CYS A 214 -7.07 27.49 4.29
CA CYS A 214 -6.50 27.51 5.64
C CYS A 214 -5.06 28.04 5.68
N ALA A 215 -4.32 27.95 4.57
CA ALA A 215 -2.96 28.48 4.43
C ALA A 215 -2.90 29.93 3.97
N LEU A 216 -4.03 30.52 3.53
CA LEU A 216 -4.09 31.84 2.93
C LEU A 216 -3.78 32.93 3.97
N LYS A 217 -3.00 33.93 3.56
CA LYS A 217 -2.67 35.10 4.36
C LYS A 217 -3.16 36.35 3.65
N TRP A 218 -3.38 37.42 4.38
CA TRP A 218 -3.73 38.72 3.81
C TRP A 218 -2.71 39.23 2.79
N SER A 219 -1.45 38.91 2.96
CA SER A 219 -0.38 39.24 1.99
C SER A 219 -0.52 38.51 0.64
N ASP A 220 -1.32 37.43 0.58
CA ASP A 220 -1.56 36.66 -0.63
C ASP A 220 -2.75 37.14 -1.43
N ILE A 221 -3.48 38.20 -0.91
CA ILE A 221 -4.69 38.73 -1.50
C ILE A 221 -4.43 40.18 -1.95
N ASP A 222 -4.55 40.42 -3.23
CA ASP A 222 -4.55 41.75 -3.80
C ASP A 222 -5.99 42.21 -4.12
N LEU A 223 -6.57 43.02 -3.25
CA LEU A 223 -7.93 43.51 -3.39
C LEU A 223 -8.09 44.49 -4.55
N GLN A 224 -7.01 45.17 -4.97
CA GLN A 224 -7.09 46.16 -6.06
C GLN A 224 -7.15 45.47 -7.42
N SER A 225 -6.35 44.43 -7.60
CA SER A 225 -6.34 43.65 -8.85
C SER A 225 -7.31 42.44 -8.82
N GLY A 226 -7.92 42.15 -7.66
CA GLY A 226 -8.79 40.97 -7.50
C GLY A 226 -8.05 39.61 -7.60
N ILE A 227 -6.77 39.60 -7.27
CA ILE A 227 -5.94 38.41 -7.43
C ILE A 227 -5.66 37.73 -6.08
N ILE A 228 -5.84 36.40 -6.01
CA ILE A 228 -5.42 35.57 -4.88
C ILE A 228 -4.26 34.66 -5.33
N ARG A 229 -3.14 34.72 -4.63
CA ARG A 229 -1.96 33.87 -4.88
C ARG A 229 -1.97 32.65 -3.98
N ILE A 230 -2.08 31.47 -4.59
CA ILE A 230 -2.05 30.18 -3.87
C ILE A 230 -0.64 29.62 -3.94
N SER A 231 0.12 29.74 -2.84
CA SER A 231 1.51 29.26 -2.75
C SER A 231 1.71 28.10 -1.78
N LYS A 232 0.75 27.86 -0.87
CA LYS A 232 0.85 26.91 0.24
C LYS A 232 -0.44 26.16 0.47
N THR A 233 -0.34 25.02 1.12
CA THR A 233 -1.48 24.25 1.63
C THR A 233 -1.15 23.72 3.03
N VAL A 234 -2.08 23.80 3.96
CA VAL A 234 -2.01 23.15 5.27
C VAL A 234 -2.56 21.73 5.15
N GLN A 235 -1.89 20.77 5.80
CA GLN A 235 -2.30 19.35 5.86
C GLN A 235 -2.74 18.97 7.27
#